data_1842b3cad2b892949bfc83898b158e5c
#
_entry.id   1842b3cad2b892949bfc83898b158e5c
#
_cell.length_a   1.000
_cell.length_b   1.000
_cell.length_c   1.000
_cell.angle_alpha   90.00
_cell.angle_beta   90.00
_cell.angle_gamma   90.00
#
_symmetry.space_group_name_H-M   'P 1'
#
loop_
_entity.id
_entity.type
_entity.pdbx_description
1 polymer ?
#
loop_
_entity_poly.entity_id
_entity_poly.type
_entity_poly.pdbx_seq_one_letter_code
_entity_poly.pdbx_strand_id
1 'polypeptide(L)'
;NPDGRDRYVNWFNQVKATPYSIDQNAKEHVEPWPSGRPNHYLFDLNRDWAWATQVESSQRIAIYNKWLPHIHVDFHEQGINNPYYFAPAAEPFHEVISDWQRNFQTQIGKNHAKYFDKEGWLYFTRESFDLLYPSYGDTYPTYMGAIGMTYEQAGHGRAGLGIQTNEGEVLTLKDRAIHHMTTGLSTVEISSKNAVLLNSEFKKFFDNSNLKYKSYVLKNENQDKLNRLKKLLDKHEIRYQSAKEGRAKGYLYSIQDQGKMDLTSSDIIIHTDQPKGKMVKVLFEPKAKLADSLTYDITAWSLPYAHGFDAIASKTKLPSSNVAKDSTIKNSIARSAYAYISKWNSIEDATFLGALLQENIVPRFSEKAFSIEGKSFERGALIILRNDNRNAEFDAKLIAIANKYQRSLTTVATGFSDSGVDFGSYSVKPINQQKIAVISG
;
A
#
# COMPACT_ATOMS: atom_id res chain seq x y z
N ASN A 1 -6.64 14.03 6.91
CA ASN A 1 -7.96 13.41 6.92
C ASN A 1 -9.07 14.44 7.24
N PRO A 2 -9.56 15.23 6.26
CA PRO A 2 -10.59 16.23 6.51
C PRO A 2 -11.90 15.63 7.01
N ASP A 3 -12.40 14.59 6.33
CA ASP A 3 -13.69 13.99 6.69
C ASP A 3 -13.70 13.36 8.11
N GLY A 4 -12.61 12.71 8.50
CA GLY A 4 -12.48 12.16 9.84
C GLY A 4 -12.51 13.24 10.91
N ARG A 5 -11.78 14.35 10.69
CA ARG A 5 -11.82 15.51 11.56
C ARG A 5 -13.23 16.09 11.67
N ASP A 6 -13.89 16.28 10.55
CA ASP A 6 -15.21 16.91 10.53
C ASP A 6 -16.27 16.02 11.18
N ARG A 7 -16.21 14.70 10.96
CA ARG A 7 -17.07 13.74 11.68
C ARG A 7 -16.88 13.84 13.18
N TYR A 8 -15.64 13.80 13.67
CA TYR A 8 -15.33 13.91 15.09
C TYR A 8 -15.82 15.24 15.70
N VAL A 9 -15.45 16.37 15.07
CA VAL A 9 -15.80 17.70 15.56
C VAL A 9 -17.32 17.91 15.60
N ASN A 10 -18.03 17.49 14.56
CA ASN A 10 -19.49 17.62 14.51
C ASN A 10 -20.15 16.76 15.58
N TRP A 11 -19.73 15.50 15.71
CA TRP A 11 -20.25 14.63 16.77
C TRP A 11 -19.97 15.19 18.17
N PHE A 12 -18.72 15.53 18.47
CA PHE A 12 -18.35 16.06 19.78
C PHE A 12 -19.13 17.33 20.13
N ASN A 13 -19.31 18.26 19.21
CA ASN A 13 -20.06 19.49 19.42
C ASN A 13 -21.57 19.26 19.70
N GLN A 14 -22.12 18.16 19.19
CA GLN A 14 -23.51 17.80 19.45
C GLN A 14 -23.73 17.16 20.82
N VAL A 15 -22.73 16.46 21.35
CA VAL A 15 -22.90 15.60 22.53
C VAL A 15 -22.12 16.09 23.75
N LYS A 16 -21.18 17.02 23.59
CA LYS A 16 -20.42 17.57 24.72
C LYS A 16 -21.33 18.11 25.79
N ALA A 17 -21.18 17.59 27.01
CA ALA A 17 -21.87 18.12 28.17
C ALA A 17 -21.12 19.35 28.70
N THR A 18 -21.79 20.21 29.43
CA THR A 18 -21.21 21.39 30.06
C THR A 18 -20.42 21.03 31.28
N PRO A 19 -19.41 21.83 31.57
CA PRO A 19 -18.15 21.89 30.88
C PRO A 19 -17.21 20.76 31.30
N TYR A 20 -17.64 19.81 32.15
CA TYR A 20 -16.77 18.84 32.83
C TYR A 20 -17.46 17.49 33.08
N SER A 21 -18.12 16.93 32.08
CA SER A 21 -18.47 15.51 32.23
C SER A 21 -17.21 14.67 32.23
N ILE A 22 -16.89 14.07 33.37
CA ILE A 22 -15.75 13.14 33.52
C ILE A 22 -16.20 11.69 33.55
N ASP A 23 -17.50 11.41 33.59
CA ASP A 23 -18.07 10.06 33.60
C ASP A 23 -17.81 9.37 32.26
N GLN A 24 -17.07 8.27 32.28
CA GLN A 24 -16.73 7.47 31.10
C GLN A 24 -17.95 7.01 30.29
N ASN A 25 -19.15 6.92 30.92
CA ASN A 25 -20.36 6.49 30.26
C ASN A 25 -21.14 7.65 29.62
N ALA A 26 -20.73 8.90 29.82
CA ALA A 26 -21.35 10.03 29.17
C ALA A 26 -21.17 9.95 27.64
N LYS A 27 -22.17 10.43 26.91
CA LYS A 27 -22.24 10.30 25.45
C LYS A 27 -21.03 10.93 24.72
N GLU A 28 -20.45 11.98 25.28
CA GLU A 28 -19.26 12.65 24.73
C GLU A 28 -17.98 11.79 24.79
N HIS A 29 -18.00 10.65 25.49
CA HIS A 29 -16.88 9.71 25.60
C HIS A 29 -17.08 8.42 24.80
N VAL A 30 -18.12 8.37 23.96
CA VAL A 30 -18.45 7.21 23.12
C VAL A 30 -18.55 7.64 21.66
N GLU A 31 -17.39 7.76 21.01
CA GLU A 31 -17.32 8.11 19.59
C GLU A 31 -18.01 7.06 18.72
N PRO A 32 -19.00 7.43 17.90
CA PRO A 32 -19.70 6.47 17.06
C PRO A 32 -18.86 6.04 15.85
N TRP A 33 -19.13 4.84 15.37
CA TRP A 33 -18.63 4.42 14.04
C TRP A 33 -19.09 5.40 12.93
N PRO A 34 -18.27 5.75 11.94
CA PRO A 34 -16.93 5.23 11.65
C PRO A 34 -15.79 5.97 12.37
N SER A 35 -16.04 6.86 13.28
CA SER A 35 -15.07 7.66 14.03
C SER A 35 -14.27 8.68 13.19
N GLY A 36 -13.36 9.40 13.84
CA GLY A 36 -12.46 10.36 13.18
C GLY A 36 -11.25 9.71 12.50
N ARG A 37 -10.99 8.42 12.70
CA ARG A 37 -9.80 7.73 12.20
C ARG A 37 -9.76 7.57 10.67
N PRO A 38 -10.78 6.99 10.00
CA PRO A 38 -10.72 6.71 8.58
C PRO A 38 -11.02 7.96 7.72
N ASN A 39 -10.57 7.93 6.46
CA ASN A 39 -10.90 8.96 5.47
C ASN A 39 -12.36 8.82 4.97
N HIS A 40 -12.71 9.53 3.89
CA HIS A 40 -14.05 9.47 3.28
C HIS A 40 -14.45 8.05 2.87
N TYR A 41 -13.51 7.26 2.36
CA TYR A 41 -13.73 5.90 1.87
C TYR A 41 -13.48 4.82 2.95
N LEU A 42 -13.37 5.21 4.20
CA LEU A 42 -13.15 4.34 5.37
C LEU A 42 -11.79 3.63 5.37
N PHE A 43 -10.78 4.21 4.74
CA PHE A 43 -9.41 3.74 4.83
C PHE A 43 -8.65 4.39 5.99
N ASP A 44 -7.86 3.59 6.71
CA ASP A 44 -6.91 4.08 7.70
C ASP A 44 -5.66 4.63 7.00
N LEU A 45 -5.48 5.94 7.00
CA LEU A 45 -4.35 6.59 6.36
C LEU A 45 -3.01 6.29 7.05
N ASN A 46 -3.03 5.83 8.32
CA ASN A 46 -1.84 5.36 9.02
C ASN A 46 -1.52 3.88 8.75
N ARG A 47 -2.20 3.26 7.80
CA ARG A 47 -1.88 1.97 7.18
C ARG A 47 -1.59 2.10 5.68
N ASP A 48 -1.53 3.34 5.15
CA ASP A 48 -1.43 3.63 3.72
C ASP A 48 -0.17 4.42 3.31
N TRP A 49 0.84 4.52 4.18
CA TRP A 49 2.09 5.22 3.86
C TRP A 49 2.86 4.57 2.71
N ALA A 50 3.15 3.27 2.79
CA ALA A 50 3.89 2.56 1.73
C ALA A 50 3.00 2.21 0.52
N TRP A 51 1.71 2.04 0.72
CA TRP A 51 0.80 1.63 -0.36
C TRP A 51 0.29 2.82 -1.17
N ALA A 52 0.15 3.98 -0.54
CA ALA A 52 -0.26 5.24 -1.17
C ALA A 52 -1.50 5.06 -2.08
N THR A 53 -2.49 4.28 -1.62
CA THR A 53 -3.71 3.97 -2.37
C THR A 53 -4.68 5.14 -2.35
N GLN A 54 -4.68 5.91 -1.26
CA GLN A 54 -5.56 7.05 -1.07
C GLN A 54 -4.93 8.35 -1.59
N VAL A 55 -5.76 9.30 -1.99
CA VAL A 55 -5.32 10.59 -2.52
C VAL A 55 -4.47 11.34 -1.49
N GLU A 56 -4.93 11.37 -0.23
CA GLU A 56 -4.25 12.02 0.88
C GLU A 56 -2.83 11.43 1.09
N SER A 57 -2.73 10.11 1.09
CA SER A 57 -1.44 9.43 1.21
C SER A 57 -0.50 9.72 0.05
N SER A 58 -1.03 9.69 -1.19
CA SER A 58 -0.25 10.01 -2.38
C SER A 58 0.28 11.44 -2.37
N GLN A 59 -0.52 12.42 -1.94
CA GLN A 59 -0.10 13.82 -1.79
C GLN A 59 0.93 13.99 -0.68
N ARG A 60 0.73 13.33 0.46
CA ARG A 60 1.67 13.33 1.58
C ARG A 60 3.04 12.80 1.18
N ILE A 61 3.10 11.65 0.48
CA ILE A 61 4.35 11.05 0.01
C ILE A 61 5.09 11.95 -0.96
N ALA A 62 4.38 12.62 -1.88
CA ALA A 62 4.99 13.57 -2.82
C ALA A 62 5.69 14.74 -2.10
N ILE A 63 5.09 15.26 -1.02
CA ILE A 63 5.70 16.30 -0.18
C ILE A 63 6.83 15.71 0.66
N TYR A 64 6.61 14.55 1.27
CA TYR A 64 7.59 13.86 2.11
C TYR A 64 8.90 13.61 1.34
N ASN A 65 8.82 13.13 0.12
CA ASN A 65 9.99 12.86 -0.73
C ASN A 65 10.82 14.14 -1.04
N LYS A 66 10.17 15.30 -1.11
CA LYS A 66 10.88 16.58 -1.31
C LYS A 66 11.66 17.03 -0.08
N TRP A 67 11.12 16.80 1.12
CA TRP A 67 11.71 17.27 2.37
C TRP A 67 12.68 16.26 2.98
N LEU A 68 12.36 14.97 2.99
CA LEU A 68 13.13 13.88 3.61
C LEU A 68 13.69 14.31 4.98
N PRO A 69 12.85 14.53 5.99
CA PRO A 69 13.29 15.05 7.29
C PRO A 69 14.19 14.04 8.01
N HIS A 70 15.14 14.53 8.81
CA HIS A 70 16.00 13.67 9.64
C HIS A 70 15.26 13.13 10.88
N ILE A 71 14.26 13.85 11.35
CA ILE A 71 13.40 13.49 12.49
C ILE A 71 11.95 13.53 12.02
N HIS A 72 11.20 12.51 12.34
CA HIS A 72 9.77 12.45 12.09
C HIS A 72 9.04 11.93 13.34
N VAL A 73 8.03 12.64 13.77
CA VAL A 73 7.18 12.24 14.91
C VAL A 73 5.73 12.16 14.46
N ASP A 74 5.11 11.04 14.71
CA ASP A 74 3.67 10.82 14.55
C ASP A 74 3.02 10.91 15.95
N PHE A 75 2.26 12.01 16.19
CA PHE A 75 1.57 12.23 17.47
C PHE A 75 0.22 11.53 17.46
N HIS A 76 0.03 10.61 18.39
CA HIS A 76 -1.13 9.75 18.50
C HIS A 76 -1.77 9.77 19.88
N GLU A 77 -2.94 9.14 19.97
CA GLU A 77 -3.62 8.87 21.22
C GLU A 77 -4.00 7.40 21.35
N GLN A 78 -3.80 6.86 22.54
CA GLN A 78 -4.13 5.51 22.96
C GLN A 78 -5.23 5.49 24.04
N GLY A 79 -5.56 4.31 24.59
CA GLY A 79 -6.62 4.15 25.59
C GLY A 79 -6.46 5.07 26.80
N ILE A 80 -7.58 5.54 27.36
CA ILE A 80 -7.64 6.56 28.42
C ILE A 80 -6.92 6.20 29.72
N ASN A 81 -6.68 4.91 29.96
CA ASN A 81 -6.05 4.39 31.18
C ASN A 81 -4.55 4.10 30.99
N ASN A 82 -3.99 4.36 29.81
CA ASN A 82 -2.59 4.05 29.55
C ASN A 82 -1.67 5.20 29.96
N PRO A 83 -0.50 4.93 30.53
CA PRO A 83 0.57 5.94 30.67
C PRO A 83 1.00 6.48 29.29
N TYR A 84 1.72 7.58 29.27
CA TYR A 84 2.26 8.14 28.03
C TYR A 84 3.30 7.20 27.40
N TYR A 85 3.27 7.04 26.05
CA TYR A 85 4.29 6.31 25.33
C TYR A 85 5.19 7.23 24.50
N PHE A 86 6.49 6.96 24.50
CA PHE A 86 7.47 7.56 23.59
C PHE A 86 8.62 6.58 23.28
N ALA A 87 9.41 6.93 22.27
CA ALA A 87 10.59 6.14 21.85
C ALA A 87 11.57 5.84 23.01
N PRO A 88 12.34 4.76 22.94
CA PRO A 88 12.49 3.86 21.80
C PRO A 88 11.35 2.86 21.65
N ALA A 89 11.11 2.45 20.39
CA ALA A 89 10.09 1.48 20.03
C ALA A 89 10.39 0.07 20.56
N ALA A 90 9.38 -0.81 20.50
CA ALA A 90 9.51 -2.23 20.80
C ALA A 90 10.22 -2.99 19.67
N GLU A 91 10.75 -4.15 19.94
CA GLU A 91 11.11 -5.15 18.93
C GLU A 91 9.82 -5.79 18.35
N PRO A 92 9.82 -6.29 17.11
CA PRO A 92 10.99 -6.39 16.25
C PRO A 92 11.26 -5.11 15.43
N PHE A 93 12.53 -4.83 15.21
CA PHE A 93 12.96 -3.87 14.21
C PHE A 93 13.33 -4.60 12.92
N HIS A 94 13.00 -4.01 11.79
CA HIS A 94 13.54 -4.48 10.52
C HIS A 94 15.06 -4.23 10.44
N GLU A 95 15.81 -5.18 9.87
CA GLU A 95 17.29 -5.13 9.84
C GLU A 95 17.90 -3.96 9.04
N VAL A 96 17.10 -3.21 8.24
CA VAL A 96 17.58 -1.99 7.57
C VAL A 96 17.67 -0.78 8.50
N ILE A 97 17.00 -0.84 9.65
CA ILE A 97 17.04 0.21 10.67
C ILE A 97 18.41 0.13 11.35
N SER A 98 19.21 1.17 11.15
CA SER A 98 20.59 1.21 11.62
C SER A 98 20.69 1.29 13.15
N ASP A 99 21.81 0.82 13.71
CA ASP A 99 22.11 0.97 15.13
C ASP A 99 22.10 2.45 15.55
N TRP A 100 22.51 3.35 14.66
CA TRP A 100 22.41 4.78 14.88
C TRP A 100 20.97 5.23 15.13
N GLN A 101 20.04 4.85 14.26
CA GLN A 101 18.62 5.21 14.43
C GLN A 101 18.06 4.68 15.76
N ARG A 102 18.32 3.42 16.11
CA ARG A 102 17.89 2.79 17.38
C ARG A 102 18.49 3.51 18.60
N ASN A 103 19.79 3.78 18.54
CA ASN A 103 20.49 4.45 19.64
C ASN A 103 20.03 5.90 19.82
N PHE A 104 19.72 6.62 18.73
CA PHE A 104 19.24 7.98 18.83
C PHE A 104 17.81 8.07 19.35
N GLN A 105 16.93 7.12 19.01
CA GLN A 105 15.63 6.99 19.67
C GLN A 105 15.76 6.85 21.19
N THR A 106 16.73 6.06 21.64
CA THR A 106 17.02 5.92 23.09
C THR A 106 17.50 7.24 23.71
N GLN A 107 18.30 8.05 22.98
CA GLN A 107 18.72 9.36 23.47
C GLN A 107 17.54 10.33 23.57
N ILE A 108 16.65 10.33 22.57
CA ILE A 108 15.42 11.13 22.58
C ILE A 108 14.54 10.72 23.77
N GLY A 109 14.30 9.42 23.98
CA GLY A 109 13.52 8.92 25.11
C GLY A 109 14.11 9.32 26.46
N LYS A 110 15.42 9.23 26.65
CA LYS A 110 16.09 9.73 27.85
C LYS A 110 15.93 11.24 28.04
N ASN A 111 15.86 12.00 26.97
CA ASN A 111 15.63 13.44 27.07
C ASN A 111 14.18 13.75 27.49
N HIS A 112 13.18 12.96 26.98
CA HIS A 112 11.80 13.07 27.43
C HIS A 112 11.65 12.69 28.90
N ALA A 113 12.25 11.58 29.32
CA ALA A 113 12.21 11.09 30.69
C ALA A 113 12.60 12.17 31.72
N LYS A 114 13.60 13.02 31.42
CA LYS A 114 14.00 14.13 32.34
C LYS A 114 12.84 15.06 32.68
N TYR A 115 11.98 15.34 31.71
CA TYR A 115 10.84 16.22 31.90
C TYR A 115 9.68 15.50 32.56
N PHE A 116 9.40 14.26 32.18
CA PHE A 116 8.34 13.46 32.74
C PHE A 116 8.62 13.08 34.20
N ASP A 117 9.85 12.67 34.53
CA ASP A 117 10.29 12.34 35.89
C ASP A 117 10.17 13.54 36.83
N LYS A 118 10.52 14.75 36.32
CA LYS A 118 10.43 15.98 37.10
C LYS A 118 8.99 16.32 37.52
N GLU A 119 8.03 16.06 36.61
CA GLU A 119 6.61 16.35 36.86
C GLU A 119 5.86 15.14 37.45
N GLY A 120 6.53 13.99 37.61
CA GLY A 120 5.93 12.75 38.11
C GLY A 120 4.95 12.08 37.14
N TRP A 121 5.04 12.39 35.84
CA TRP A 121 4.15 11.77 34.85
C TRP A 121 4.61 10.39 34.46
N LEU A 122 3.67 9.43 34.42
CA LEU A 122 3.94 8.04 34.06
C LEU A 122 4.13 7.90 32.55
N TYR A 123 5.10 7.07 32.16
CA TYR A 123 5.38 6.73 30.77
C TYR A 123 5.93 5.32 30.66
N PHE A 124 5.92 4.80 29.42
CA PHE A 124 6.58 3.54 29.07
C PHE A 124 7.26 3.64 27.71
N THR A 125 8.18 2.72 27.45
CA THR A 125 8.94 2.58 26.20
C THR A 125 9.14 1.09 25.91
N ARG A 126 9.52 0.72 24.69
CA ARG A 126 9.90 -0.65 24.29
C ARG A 126 8.80 -1.68 24.41
N GLU A 127 7.56 -1.25 24.44
CA GLU A 127 6.38 -2.10 24.49
C GLU A 127 5.40 -1.71 23.43
N SER A 128 4.56 -2.62 22.96
CA SER A 128 3.44 -2.49 22.04
C SER A 128 3.82 -2.04 20.62
N PHE A 129 4.49 -0.92 20.46
CA PHE A 129 4.69 -0.29 19.15
C PHE A 129 6.06 -0.66 18.58
N ASP A 130 6.09 -1.51 17.53
CA ASP A 130 7.29 -1.91 16.81
C ASP A 130 7.57 -1.03 15.58
N LEU A 131 8.73 -1.21 14.95
CA LEU A 131 9.12 -0.55 13.69
C LEU A 131 9.39 -1.60 12.60
N LEU A 132 8.36 -2.34 12.23
CA LEU A 132 8.46 -3.42 11.25
C LEU A 132 7.63 -3.16 9.99
N TYR A 133 6.32 -2.97 10.13
CA TYR A 133 5.42 -2.80 8.98
C TYR A 133 5.66 -1.48 8.26
N PRO A 134 5.94 -1.49 6.92
CA PRO A 134 6.43 -0.31 6.21
C PRO A 134 5.40 0.80 6.00
N SER A 135 4.17 0.61 6.43
CA SER A 135 3.07 1.53 6.10
C SER A 135 2.52 2.28 7.30
N TYR A 136 3.27 2.34 8.41
CA TYR A 136 2.98 3.22 9.55
C TYR A 136 3.64 4.60 9.40
N GLY A 137 3.12 5.59 10.14
CA GLY A 137 3.60 6.96 10.14
C GLY A 137 4.98 7.18 10.76
N ASP A 138 5.50 6.24 11.52
CA ASP A 138 6.85 6.23 12.07
C ASP A 138 7.81 5.32 11.31
N THR A 139 7.33 4.14 10.89
CA THR A 139 8.17 3.12 10.25
C THR A 139 8.54 3.49 8.82
N TYR A 140 7.59 4.01 8.02
CA TYR A 140 7.89 4.48 6.67
C TYR A 140 8.97 5.59 6.67
N PRO A 141 8.87 6.65 7.49
CA PRO A 141 9.94 7.62 7.66
C PRO A 141 11.29 7.00 8.04
N THR A 142 11.28 6.00 8.93
CA THR A 142 12.50 5.31 9.37
C THR A 142 13.18 4.57 8.21
N TYR A 143 12.41 3.96 7.31
CA TYR A 143 12.94 3.32 6.09
C TYR A 143 13.39 4.31 5.03
N MET A 144 13.03 5.58 5.19
CA MET A 144 13.48 6.69 4.36
C MET A 144 14.68 7.46 4.95
N GLY A 145 15.19 7.00 6.10
CA GLY A 145 16.40 7.54 6.75
C GLY A 145 16.14 8.42 7.96
N ALA A 146 14.90 8.77 8.25
CA ALA A 146 14.56 9.55 9.44
C ALA A 146 14.74 8.73 10.73
N ILE A 147 14.81 9.43 11.85
CA ILE A 147 14.48 8.88 13.17
C ILE A 147 12.95 8.99 13.28
N GLY A 148 12.24 7.96 12.84
CA GLY A 148 10.78 7.90 12.90
C GLY A 148 10.32 7.42 14.27
N MET A 149 9.29 8.06 14.84
CA MET A 149 8.79 7.76 16.17
C MET A 149 7.29 8.01 16.24
N THR A 150 6.60 7.23 17.05
CA THR A 150 5.25 7.48 17.52
C THR A 150 5.28 7.93 18.97
N TYR A 151 4.48 8.94 19.33
CA TYR A 151 4.19 9.33 20.71
C TYR A 151 2.70 9.16 20.96
N GLU A 152 2.36 8.41 22.02
CA GLU A 152 0.98 8.07 22.31
C GLU A 152 0.55 8.64 23.65
N GLN A 153 -0.44 9.53 23.60
CA GLN A 153 -1.11 10.10 24.77
C GLN A 153 -2.41 9.34 25.05
N ALA A 154 -2.73 9.10 26.31
CA ALA A 154 -4.06 8.63 26.67
C ALA A 154 -5.13 9.60 26.16
N GLY A 155 -6.25 9.07 25.65
CA GLY A 155 -7.32 9.94 25.15
C GLY A 155 -8.23 9.31 24.11
N HIS A 156 -7.68 8.98 22.96
CA HIS A 156 -8.26 8.19 21.87
C HIS A 156 -9.78 8.34 21.68
N GLY A 157 -10.26 9.46 21.15
CA GLY A 157 -11.69 9.64 20.82
C GLY A 157 -12.66 9.61 22.01
N ARG A 158 -12.15 9.46 23.23
CA ARG A 158 -12.96 9.35 24.46
C ARG A 158 -12.78 10.49 25.44
N ALA A 159 -11.59 11.09 25.51
CA ALA A 159 -11.26 11.93 26.66
C ALA A 159 -11.99 13.28 26.70
N GLY A 160 -12.44 13.84 25.60
CA GLY A 160 -13.15 15.15 25.61
C GLY A 160 -12.35 16.26 26.31
N LEU A 161 -12.99 17.09 27.11
CA LEU A 161 -12.34 18.10 27.96
C LEU A 161 -11.73 17.50 29.23
N GLY A 162 -12.29 16.40 29.72
CA GLY A 162 -11.79 15.64 30.86
C GLY A 162 -12.49 14.31 30.96
N ILE A 163 -11.82 13.30 31.47
CA ILE A 163 -12.38 11.96 31.71
C ILE A 163 -11.73 11.35 32.94
N GLN A 164 -12.54 10.70 33.78
CA GLN A 164 -12.03 9.97 34.93
C GLN A 164 -11.40 8.64 34.45
N THR A 165 -10.16 8.40 34.84
CA THR A 165 -9.46 7.13 34.56
C THR A 165 -9.93 6.05 35.57
N ASN A 166 -9.58 4.79 35.26
CA ASN A 166 -9.86 3.68 36.18
C ASN A 166 -9.08 3.79 37.53
N GLU A 167 -8.01 4.56 37.57
CA GLU A 167 -7.22 4.84 38.77
C GLU A 167 -7.84 5.97 39.62
N GLY A 168 -8.91 6.58 39.12
CA GLY A 168 -9.64 7.65 39.83
C GLY A 168 -9.14 9.06 39.55
N GLU A 169 -8.14 9.22 38.73
CA GLU A 169 -7.63 10.52 38.29
C GLU A 169 -8.48 11.12 37.16
N VAL A 170 -8.48 12.44 37.03
CA VAL A 170 -9.14 13.14 35.92
C VAL A 170 -8.10 13.55 34.87
N LEU A 171 -8.11 12.87 33.74
CA LEU A 171 -7.28 13.23 32.59
C LEU A 171 -7.94 14.38 31.82
N THR A 172 -7.33 15.56 31.84
CA THR A 172 -7.87 16.75 31.14
C THR A 172 -7.26 16.95 29.77
N LEU A 173 -7.93 17.71 28.88
CA LEU A 173 -7.36 18.15 27.60
C LEU A 173 -6.07 18.97 27.81
N LYS A 174 -6.00 19.75 28.89
CA LYS A 174 -4.80 20.52 29.25
C LYS A 174 -3.61 19.59 29.50
N ASP A 175 -3.78 18.54 30.28
CA ASP A 175 -2.71 17.57 30.60
C ASP A 175 -2.21 16.90 29.31
N ARG A 176 -3.13 16.42 28.49
CA ARG A 176 -2.79 15.80 27.18
C ARG A 176 -2.02 16.74 26.27
N ALA A 177 -2.45 18.01 26.16
CA ALA A 177 -1.77 19.01 25.36
C ALA A 177 -0.37 19.32 25.90
N ILE A 178 -0.21 19.43 27.23
CA ILE A 178 1.09 19.67 27.86
C ILE A 178 2.04 18.51 27.65
N HIS A 179 1.60 17.27 27.80
CA HIS A 179 2.44 16.09 27.57
C HIS A 179 2.98 16.07 26.13
N HIS A 180 2.11 16.23 25.13
CA HIS A 180 2.53 16.28 23.71
C HIS A 180 3.43 17.48 23.41
N MET A 181 3.13 18.64 23.95
CA MET A 181 3.99 19.83 23.81
C MET A 181 5.38 19.58 24.40
N THR A 182 5.45 18.96 25.57
CA THR A 182 6.70 18.64 26.26
C THR A 182 7.58 17.69 25.44
N THR A 183 7.01 16.60 24.93
CA THR A 183 7.76 15.66 24.07
C THR A 183 8.16 16.32 22.75
N GLY A 184 7.32 17.14 22.14
CA GLY A 184 7.63 17.91 20.95
C GLY A 184 8.82 18.85 21.16
N LEU A 185 8.80 19.68 22.21
CA LEU A 185 9.90 20.58 22.54
C LEU A 185 11.19 19.84 22.90
N SER A 186 11.08 18.75 23.69
CA SER A 186 12.21 17.90 24.02
C SER A 186 12.83 17.24 22.78
N THR A 187 12.02 16.86 21.77
CA THR A 187 12.53 16.35 20.47
C THR A 187 13.31 17.44 19.73
N VAL A 188 12.79 18.66 19.67
CA VAL A 188 13.48 19.80 19.04
C VAL A 188 14.80 20.10 19.76
N GLU A 189 14.79 20.11 21.09
CA GLU A 189 15.97 20.34 21.90
C GLU A 189 17.11 19.36 21.60
N ILE A 190 16.83 18.05 21.73
CA ILE A 190 17.87 17.02 21.51
C ILE A 190 18.33 16.97 20.06
N SER A 191 17.43 17.19 19.10
CA SER A 191 17.74 17.23 17.68
C SER A 191 18.63 18.42 17.33
N SER A 192 18.35 19.60 17.86
CA SER A 192 19.17 20.82 17.68
C SER A 192 20.59 20.63 18.22
N LYS A 193 20.71 20.07 19.42
CA LYS A 193 22.02 19.75 20.03
C LYS A 193 22.86 18.77 19.21
N ASN A 194 22.22 17.91 18.42
CA ASN A 194 22.86 16.88 17.62
C ASN A 194 22.76 17.12 16.09
N ALA A 195 22.46 18.34 15.64
CA ALA A 195 22.18 18.63 14.23
C ALA A 195 23.30 18.19 13.26
N VAL A 196 24.57 18.40 13.62
CA VAL A 196 25.72 17.98 12.80
C VAL A 196 25.79 16.47 12.68
N LEU A 197 25.57 15.76 13.78
CA LEU A 197 25.59 14.31 13.82
C LEU A 197 24.40 13.71 13.02
N LEU A 198 23.21 14.26 13.19
CA LEU A 198 22.03 13.89 12.41
C LEU A 198 22.28 14.00 10.90
N ASN A 199 22.85 15.11 10.43
CA ASN A 199 23.19 15.29 9.02
C ASN A 199 24.19 14.24 8.52
N SER A 200 25.24 13.95 9.31
CA SER A 200 26.27 12.99 8.91
C SER A 200 25.72 11.55 8.84
N GLU A 201 24.94 11.14 9.81
CA GLU A 201 24.37 9.81 9.88
C GLU A 201 23.24 9.62 8.86
N PHE A 202 22.43 10.65 8.61
CA PHE A 202 21.44 10.62 7.54
C PHE A 202 22.10 10.38 6.18
N LYS A 203 23.24 11.04 5.90
CA LYS A 203 24.00 10.78 4.66
C LYS A 203 24.49 9.33 4.57
N LYS A 204 24.98 8.75 5.67
CA LYS A 204 25.44 7.35 5.72
C LYS A 204 24.31 6.35 5.51
N PHE A 205 23.08 6.70 5.89
CA PHE A 205 21.92 5.83 5.70
C PHE A 205 21.75 5.39 4.25
N PHE A 206 22.11 6.22 3.27
CA PHE A 206 21.93 5.93 1.85
C PHE A 206 23.05 5.07 1.23
N ASP A 207 24.02 4.61 2.03
CA ASP A 207 24.93 3.55 1.59
C ASP A 207 24.21 2.21 1.54
N ASN A 208 24.11 1.65 0.34
CA ASN A 208 23.44 0.38 0.03
C ASN A 208 24.43 -0.72 -0.39
N SER A 209 25.75 -0.49 -0.20
CA SER A 209 26.81 -1.41 -0.62
C SER A 209 26.72 -2.79 0.02
N ASN A 210 26.21 -2.88 1.24
CA ASN A 210 26.09 -4.10 2.05
C ASN A 210 24.78 -4.87 1.84
N LEU A 211 23.84 -4.38 1.03
CA LEU A 211 22.56 -5.08 0.81
C LEU A 211 22.79 -6.43 0.11
N LYS A 212 22.14 -7.48 0.63
CA LYS A 212 22.29 -8.86 0.18
C LYS A 212 21.90 -9.08 -1.28
N TYR A 213 20.73 -8.57 -1.67
CA TYR A 213 20.24 -8.63 -3.03
C TYR A 213 20.56 -7.32 -3.74
N LYS A 214 21.12 -7.41 -4.95
CA LYS A 214 21.51 -6.25 -5.76
C LYS A 214 20.49 -5.92 -6.85
N SER A 215 19.68 -6.91 -7.22
CA SER A 215 18.66 -6.77 -8.26
C SER A 215 17.45 -7.63 -7.94
N TYR A 216 16.27 -7.07 -8.17
CA TYR A 216 15.00 -7.78 -8.21
C TYR A 216 14.43 -7.68 -9.62
N VAL A 217 14.06 -8.82 -10.21
CA VAL A 217 13.45 -8.84 -11.54
C VAL A 217 12.07 -9.45 -11.44
N LEU A 218 11.09 -8.82 -12.08
CA LEU A 218 9.72 -9.28 -12.17
C LEU A 218 9.35 -9.52 -13.61
N LYS A 219 8.76 -10.69 -13.89
CA LYS A 219 8.32 -11.08 -15.22
C LYS A 219 7.12 -10.25 -15.66
N ASN A 220 7.14 -9.85 -16.93
CA ASN A 220 6.00 -9.19 -17.55
C ASN A 220 5.03 -10.23 -18.15
N GLU A 221 4.35 -10.95 -17.28
CA GLU A 221 3.26 -11.86 -17.67
C GLU A 221 1.90 -11.16 -17.76
N ASN A 222 1.78 -10.02 -17.07
CA ASN A 222 0.59 -9.19 -17.06
C ASN A 222 0.98 -7.71 -17.02
N GLN A 223 0.80 -7.03 -18.13
CA GLN A 223 1.16 -5.61 -18.28
C GLN A 223 0.41 -4.70 -17.31
N ASP A 224 -0.84 -4.99 -16.96
CA ASP A 224 -1.63 -4.17 -16.05
C ASP A 224 -1.08 -4.22 -14.63
N LYS A 225 -0.76 -5.44 -14.15
CA LYS A 225 -0.10 -5.61 -12.85
C LYS A 225 1.22 -4.86 -12.81
N LEU A 226 2.02 -4.98 -13.87
CA LEU A 226 3.31 -4.30 -13.99
C LEU A 226 3.14 -2.78 -13.98
N ASN A 227 2.16 -2.25 -14.70
CA ASN A 227 1.88 -0.82 -14.74
C ASN A 227 1.41 -0.28 -13.38
N ARG A 228 0.64 -1.06 -12.62
CA ARG A 228 0.26 -0.70 -11.24
C ARG A 228 1.47 -0.65 -10.32
N LEU A 229 2.35 -1.63 -10.41
CA LEU A 229 3.60 -1.64 -9.65
C LEU A 229 4.48 -0.45 -10.04
N LYS A 230 4.69 -0.18 -11.34
CA LYS A 230 5.43 1.00 -11.81
C LYS A 230 4.89 2.29 -11.20
N LYS A 231 3.56 2.49 -11.20
CA LYS A 231 2.92 3.66 -10.55
C LYS A 231 3.21 3.77 -9.06
N LEU A 232 3.26 2.64 -8.34
CA LEU A 232 3.65 2.62 -6.93
C LEU A 232 5.12 3.02 -6.75
N LEU A 233 6.01 2.45 -7.57
CA LEU A 233 7.44 2.78 -7.55
C LEU A 233 7.70 4.26 -7.86
N ASP A 234 6.98 4.81 -8.84
CA ASP A 234 7.07 6.23 -9.21
C ASP A 234 6.67 7.15 -8.04
N LYS A 235 5.59 6.81 -7.30
CA LYS A 235 5.17 7.57 -6.11
C LYS A 235 6.27 7.62 -5.04
N HIS A 236 7.05 6.56 -4.90
CA HIS A 236 8.16 6.46 -3.96
C HIS A 236 9.51 6.91 -4.53
N GLU A 237 9.55 7.37 -5.79
CA GLU A 237 10.78 7.73 -6.50
C GLU A 237 11.79 6.55 -6.55
N ILE A 238 11.29 5.32 -6.61
CA ILE A 238 12.09 4.11 -6.80
C ILE A 238 12.31 3.91 -8.30
N ARG A 239 13.58 3.92 -8.71
CA ARG A 239 13.98 3.73 -10.10
C ARG A 239 13.92 2.26 -10.49
N TYR A 240 13.42 2.00 -11.68
CA TYR A 240 13.36 0.69 -12.32
C TYR A 240 13.80 0.80 -13.79
N GLN A 241 14.18 -0.32 -14.39
CA GLN A 241 14.67 -0.41 -15.76
C GLN A 241 14.10 -1.66 -16.43
N SER A 242 14.29 -1.82 -17.73
CA SER A 242 14.08 -3.09 -18.43
C SER A 242 15.26 -4.04 -18.18
N ALA A 243 14.99 -5.30 -17.94
CA ALA A 243 16.04 -6.32 -17.90
C ALA A 243 16.68 -6.47 -19.30
N LYS A 244 17.94 -6.88 -19.36
CA LYS A 244 18.51 -7.39 -20.62
C LYS A 244 18.24 -8.88 -20.72
N GLU A 245 18.04 -9.33 -21.96
CA GLU A 245 17.88 -10.76 -22.26
C GLU A 245 19.05 -11.56 -21.72
N GLY A 246 18.76 -12.72 -21.16
CA GLY A 246 19.75 -13.59 -20.57
C GLY A 246 19.17 -14.49 -19.49
N ARG A 247 20.03 -15.05 -18.66
CA ARG A 247 19.64 -15.94 -17.56
C ARG A 247 20.17 -15.41 -16.24
N ALA A 248 19.28 -15.15 -15.29
CA ALA A 248 19.61 -14.76 -13.93
C ALA A 248 19.67 -15.98 -13.00
N LYS A 249 20.53 -15.90 -11.96
CA LYS A 249 20.60 -16.85 -10.85
C LYS A 249 20.24 -16.11 -9.55
N GLY A 250 19.40 -16.71 -8.72
CA GLY A 250 18.98 -16.10 -7.46
C GLY A 250 17.87 -16.87 -6.78
N TYR A 251 17.20 -16.22 -5.83
CA TYR A 251 16.03 -16.75 -5.15
C TYR A 251 14.79 -16.55 -6.04
N LEU A 252 14.11 -17.62 -6.40
CA LEU A 252 12.86 -17.62 -7.15
C LEU A 252 11.68 -17.57 -6.18
N TYR A 253 10.79 -16.60 -6.38
CA TYR A 253 9.63 -16.42 -5.50
C TYR A 253 8.57 -17.52 -5.68
N SER A 254 8.41 -18.03 -6.89
CA SER A 254 7.43 -19.08 -7.23
C SER A 254 7.70 -20.41 -6.53
N ILE A 255 8.97 -20.78 -6.35
CA ILE A 255 9.37 -22.04 -5.68
C ILE A 255 9.99 -21.82 -4.29
N GLN A 256 10.15 -20.56 -3.89
CA GLN A 256 10.74 -20.12 -2.61
C GLN A 256 12.16 -20.69 -2.34
N ASP A 257 12.95 -20.89 -3.39
CA ASP A 257 14.31 -21.45 -3.32
C ASP A 257 15.23 -20.86 -4.40
N GLN A 258 16.50 -21.26 -4.34
CA GLN A 258 17.50 -20.87 -5.34
C GLN A 258 17.22 -21.52 -6.70
N GLY A 259 17.35 -20.74 -7.74
CA GLY A 259 17.14 -21.23 -9.10
C GLY A 259 17.66 -20.29 -10.18
N LYS A 260 17.23 -20.54 -11.40
CA LYS A 260 17.55 -19.72 -12.57
C LYS A 260 16.26 -19.28 -13.26
N MET A 261 16.26 -18.06 -13.81
CA MET A 261 15.15 -17.47 -14.55
C MET A 261 15.67 -16.88 -15.86
N ASP A 262 14.99 -17.20 -16.95
CA ASP A 262 15.25 -16.56 -18.23
C ASP A 262 14.58 -15.19 -18.25
N LEU A 263 15.38 -14.17 -18.63
CA LEU A 263 14.96 -12.78 -18.65
C LEU A 263 14.71 -12.32 -20.09
N THR A 264 13.73 -11.45 -20.23
CA THR A 264 13.40 -10.77 -21.49
C THR A 264 13.47 -9.26 -21.33
N SER A 265 13.56 -8.53 -22.41
CA SER A 265 13.57 -7.05 -22.40
C SER A 265 12.23 -6.43 -21.95
N SER A 266 11.16 -7.21 -21.87
CA SER A 266 9.86 -6.79 -21.33
C SER A 266 9.78 -6.84 -19.79
N ASP A 267 10.68 -7.62 -19.16
CA ASP A 267 10.71 -7.74 -17.70
C ASP A 267 11.30 -6.48 -17.07
N ILE A 268 10.83 -6.11 -15.88
CA ILE A 268 11.42 -4.98 -15.16
C ILE A 268 12.45 -5.45 -14.14
N ILE A 269 13.44 -4.61 -13.94
CA ILE A 269 14.49 -4.79 -12.95
C ILE A 269 14.58 -3.58 -12.03
N ILE A 270 14.67 -3.84 -10.74
CA ILE A 270 14.85 -2.84 -9.71
C ILE A 270 16.18 -3.13 -9.00
N HIS A 271 17.12 -2.19 -9.09
CA HIS A 271 18.42 -2.30 -8.44
C HIS A 271 18.39 -1.66 -7.06
N THR A 272 19.18 -2.19 -6.13
CA THR A 272 19.32 -1.61 -4.78
C THR A 272 20.38 -0.51 -4.69
N ASP A 273 21.22 -0.32 -5.71
CA ASP A 273 22.22 0.75 -5.78
C ASP A 273 21.61 2.09 -6.22
N GLN A 274 20.58 2.51 -5.52
CA GLN A 274 19.88 3.78 -5.70
C GLN A 274 19.57 4.41 -4.35
N PRO A 275 19.25 5.72 -4.25
CA PRO A 275 18.96 6.35 -2.97
C PRO A 275 17.88 5.62 -2.14
N LYS A 276 16.86 5.08 -2.79
CA LYS A 276 15.79 4.29 -2.16
C LYS A 276 16.12 2.81 -1.95
N GLY A 277 17.40 2.41 -2.02
CA GLY A 277 17.81 0.99 -2.01
C GLY A 277 17.36 0.21 -0.77
N LYS A 278 17.35 0.82 0.43
CA LYS A 278 16.82 0.19 1.64
C LYS A 278 15.31 -0.01 1.56
N MET A 279 14.57 0.98 1.05
CA MET A 279 13.13 0.84 0.81
C MET A 279 12.83 -0.25 -0.25
N VAL A 280 13.65 -0.34 -1.31
CA VAL A 280 13.56 -1.45 -2.28
C VAL A 280 13.75 -2.79 -1.57
N LYS A 281 14.75 -2.93 -0.68
CA LYS A 281 14.91 -4.16 0.10
C LYS A 281 13.66 -4.47 0.90
N VAL A 282 13.15 -3.53 1.68
CA VAL A 282 11.95 -3.70 2.53
C VAL A 282 10.75 -4.17 1.72
N LEU A 283 10.52 -3.58 0.55
CA LEU A 283 9.35 -3.88 -0.29
C LEU A 283 9.48 -5.17 -1.11
N PHE A 284 10.71 -5.60 -1.41
CA PHE A 284 10.94 -6.69 -2.37
C PHE A 284 11.65 -7.90 -1.80
N GLU A 285 12.21 -7.87 -0.60
CA GLU A 285 12.93 -9.04 -0.12
C GLU A 285 12.00 -10.25 0.09
N PRO A 286 12.47 -11.47 -0.21
CA PRO A 286 11.65 -12.67 -0.09
C PRO A 286 11.37 -13.09 1.35
N LYS A 287 12.26 -12.72 2.27
CA LYS A 287 12.17 -13.04 3.71
C LYS A 287 12.81 -11.92 4.51
N ALA A 288 12.07 -11.33 5.43
CA ALA A 288 12.59 -10.45 6.46
C ALA A 288 13.12 -11.28 7.63
N LYS A 289 14.15 -10.76 8.30
CA LYS A 289 14.64 -11.35 9.55
C LYS A 289 13.88 -10.71 10.71
N LEU A 290 13.17 -11.52 11.46
CA LEU A 290 12.52 -11.11 12.71
C LEU A 290 13.40 -11.43 13.90
N ALA A 291 13.55 -10.49 14.82
CA ALA A 291 14.22 -10.68 16.10
C ALA A 291 13.27 -11.30 17.13
N ASP A 292 11.95 -11.03 16.98
CA ASP A 292 10.89 -11.60 17.81
C ASP A 292 9.76 -12.13 16.91
N SER A 293 8.98 -13.09 17.38
CA SER A 293 7.81 -13.63 16.69
C SER A 293 6.53 -12.84 16.99
N LEU A 294 6.51 -12.07 18.06
CA LEU A 294 5.41 -11.18 18.40
C LEU A 294 5.61 -9.84 17.72
N THR A 295 4.63 -9.42 16.93
CA THR A 295 4.61 -8.16 16.21
C THR A 295 3.32 -7.42 16.52
N TYR A 296 3.35 -6.09 16.35
CA TYR A 296 2.18 -5.27 16.61
C TYR A 296 1.03 -5.58 15.64
N ASP A 297 1.33 -5.79 14.36
CA ASP A 297 0.28 -5.92 13.34
C ASP A 297 0.74 -6.86 12.19
N ILE A 298 1.10 -6.32 11.03
CA ILE A 298 1.31 -7.05 9.78
C ILE A 298 2.78 -7.42 9.59
N THR A 299 3.04 -8.68 9.21
CA THR A 299 4.41 -9.22 9.02
C THR A 299 4.71 -9.62 7.57
N ALA A 300 3.74 -9.61 6.67
CA ALA A 300 3.88 -10.09 5.31
C ALA A 300 3.37 -9.04 4.30
N TRP A 301 4.29 -8.49 3.49
CA TRP A 301 3.97 -7.43 2.53
C TRP A 301 4.81 -7.47 1.24
N SER A 302 5.76 -8.38 1.09
CA SER A 302 6.67 -8.41 -0.06
C SER A 302 5.93 -8.33 -1.39
N LEU A 303 6.19 -7.29 -2.17
CA LEU A 303 5.43 -6.95 -3.39
C LEU A 303 5.41 -8.07 -4.45
N PRO A 304 6.50 -8.83 -4.70
CA PRO A 304 6.42 -9.94 -5.64
C PRO A 304 5.36 -10.96 -5.24
N TYR A 305 5.26 -11.32 -3.96
CA TYR A 305 4.22 -12.22 -3.45
C TYR A 305 2.84 -11.58 -3.46
N ALA A 306 2.72 -10.37 -2.93
CA ALA A 306 1.44 -9.67 -2.79
C ALA A 306 0.76 -9.42 -4.16
N HIS A 307 1.54 -9.16 -5.21
CA HIS A 307 1.03 -8.99 -6.57
C HIS A 307 1.02 -10.29 -7.40
N GLY A 308 1.60 -11.39 -6.89
CA GLY A 308 1.67 -12.67 -7.60
C GLY A 308 2.51 -12.57 -8.88
N PHE A 309 3.70 -11.96 -8.79
CA PHE A 309 4.67 -11.96 -9.89
C PHE A 309 5.54 -13.21 -9.83
N ASP A 310 5.84 -13.80 -11.00
CA ASP A 310 7.03 -14.62 -11.11
C ASP A 310 8.23 -13.68 -11.07
N ALA A 311 9.13 -13.91 -10.10
CA ALA A 311 10.19 -12.96 -9.78
C ALA A 311 11.46 -13.66 -9.28
N ILE A 312 12.59 -12.97 -9.41
CA ILE A 312 13.88 -13.43 -8.89
C ILE A 312 14.61 -12.32 -8.14
N ALA A 313 15.16 -12.66 -6.96
CA ALA A 313 16.07 -11.80 -6.19
C ALA A 313 17.52 -12.27 -6.38
N SER A 314 18.35 -11.47 -7.06
CA SER A 314 19.74 -11.79 -7.38
C SER A 314 20.72 -11.07 -6.44
N LYS A 315 21.77 -11.80 -6.01
CA LYS A 315 22.88 -11.25 -5.23
C LYS A 315 23.87 -10.46 -6.09
N THR A 316 23.72 -10.51 -7.42
CA THR A 316 24.54 -9.76 -8.37
C THR A 316 23.75 -8.64 -9.00
N LYS A 317 24.40 -7.56 -9.39
CA LYS A 317 23.82 -6.52 -10.22
C LYS A 317 23.67 -7.07 -11.65
N LEU A 318 22.43 -7.30 -12.05
CA LEU A 318 22.10 -7.84 -13.36
C LEU A 318 22.14 -6.72 -14.44
N PRO A 319 22.42 -7.06 -15.70
CA PRO A 319 22.41 -6.09 -16.80
C PRO A 319 20.99 -5.53 -17.02
N SER A 320 20.91 -4.23 -17.29
CA SER A 320 19.65 -3.51 -17.55
C SER A 320 19.79 -2.54 -18.72
N SER A 321 18.65 -2.05 -19.20
CA SER A 321 18.52 -1.03 -20.24
C SER A 321 17.42 -0.04 -19.85
N ASN A 322 17.31 1.07 -20.56
CA ASN A 322 16.21 2.00 -20.34
C ASN A 322 14.87 1.29 -20.50
N VAL A 323 13.88 1.74 -19.74
CA VAL A 323 12.52 1.16 -19.79
C VAL A 323 12.01 1.20 -21.21
N ALA A 324 11.63 0.04 -21.75
CA ALA A 324 10.96 -0.04 -23.03
C ALA A 324 9.60 0.70 -22.95
N LYS A 325 9.25 1.43 -24.00
CA LYS A 325 7.92 2.02 -24.09
C LYS A 325 6.88 0.91 -24.14
N ASP A 326 5.83 1.04 -23.33
CA ASP A 326 4.71 0.11 -23.39
C ASP A 326 4.09 0.16 -24.80
N SER A 327 3.86 -1.01 -25.40
CA SER A 327 3.20 -1.10 -26.69
C SER A 327 1.74 -0.73 -26.56
N THR A 328 1.28 0.22 -27.38
CA THR A 328 -0.14 0.56 -27.45
C THR A 328 -0.91 -0.54 -28.16
N ILE A 329 -1.92 -1.11 -27.52
CA ILE A 329 -2.80 -2.10 -28.12
C ILE A 329 -3.72 -1.39 -29.13
N LYS A 330 -3.70 -1.87 -30.36
CA LYS A 330 -4.57 -1.41 -31.45
C LYS A 330 -5.34 -2.60 -32.00
N ASN A 331 -6.64 -2.60 -31.77
CA ASN A 331 -7.56 -3.56 -32.38
C ASN A 331 -8.12 -2.99 -33.68
N SER A 332 -8.50 -3.84 -34.61
CA SER A 332 -9.13 -3.50 -35.86
C SER A 332 -10.46 -4.24 -36.04
N ILE A 333 -11.35 -3.67 -36.83
CA ILE A 333 -12.63 -4.28 -37.15
C ILE A 333 -12.42 -5.53 -38.01
N ALA A 334 -13.01 -6.67 -37.60
CA ALA A 334 -13.06 -7.89 -38.38
C ALA A 334 -14.53 -8.23 -38.70
N ARG A 335 -15.00 -7.78 -39.86
CA ARG A 335 -16.40 -7.92 -40.27
C ARG A 335 -16.89 -9.37 -40.38
N SER A 336 -15.98 -10.32 -40.63
CA SER A 336 -16.25 -11.76 -40.70
C SER A 336 -16.14 -12.46 -39.34
N ALA A 337 -15.80 -11.76 -38.25
CA ALA A 337 -15.67 -12.38 -36.93
C ALA A 337 -17.04 -12.92 -36.46
N TYR A 338 -17.05 -14.16 -36.01
CA TYR A 338 -18.16 -14.75 -35.27
C TYR A 338 -18.24 -14.17 -33.86
N ALA A 339 -17.06 -14.01 -33.22
CA ALA A 339 -16.91 -13.45 -31.89
C ALA A 339 -15.57 -12.73 -31.73
N TYR A 340 -15.51 -11.92 -30.67
CA TYR A 340 -14.29 -11.34 -30.12
C TYR A 340 -14.07 -11.89 -28.70
N ILE A 341 -12.82 -12.23 -28.39
CA ILE A 341 -12.47 -12.79 -27.07
C ILE A 341 -11.46 -11.86 -26.40
N SER A 342 -11.71 -11.54 -25.13
CA SER A 342 -10.78 -10.81 -24.25
C SER A 342 -10.40 -11.68 -23.06
N LYS A 343 -9.13 -11.62 -22.63
CA LYS A 343 -8.69 -12.30 -21.41
C LYS A 343 -9.33 -11.64 -20.18
N TRP A 344 -9.42 -12.40 -19.08
CA TRP A 344 -9.87 -11.93 -17.78
C TRP A 344 -8.79 -12.24 -16.75
N ASN A 345 -7.85 -11.32 -16.53
CA ASN A 345 -6.72 -11.55 -15.66
C ASN A 345 -6.21 -10.30 -14.91
N SER A 346 -6.95 -9.19 -15.01
CA SER A 346 -6.66 -7.95 -14.29
C SER A 346 -7.94 -7.21 -13.88
N ILE A 347 -7.83 -6.27 -12.96
CA ILE A 347 -8.96 -5.40 -12.57
C ILE A 347 -9.34 -4.44 -13.71
N GLU A 348 -8.42 -4.13 -14.61
CA GLU A 348 -8.67 -3.34 -15.80
C GLU A 348 -9.67 -4.02 -16.74
N ASP A 349 -9.73 -5.36 -16.72
CA ASP A 349 -10.73 -6.12 -17.47
C ASP A 349 -12.15 -5.92 -16.90
N ALA A 350 -12.26 -5.72 -15.56
CA ALA A 350 -13.54 -5.35 -14.95
C ALA A 350 -14.00 -3.94 -15.36
N THR A 351 -13.07 -3.00 -15.48
CA THR A 351 -13.37 -1.66 -15.99
C THR A 351 -13.81 -1.71 -17.45
N PHE A 352 -13.17 -2.55 -18.26
CA PHE A 352 -13.55 -2.79 -19.65
C PHE A 352 -14.95 -3.41 -19.75
N LEU A 353 -15.24 -4.44 -18.94
CA LEU A 353 -16.57 -5.05 -18.85
C LEU A 353 -17.64 -3.99 -18.51
N GLY A 354 -17.38 -3.16 -17.50
CA GLY A 354 -18.29 -2.07 -17.12
C GLY A 354 -18.59 -1.12 -18.29
N ALA A 355 -17.56 -0.77 -19.06
CA ALA A 355 -17.71 0.09 -20.25
C ALA A 355 -18.52 -0.59 -21.37
N LEU A 356 -18.34 -1.91 -21.57
CA LEU A 356 -19.17 -2.66 -22.53
C LEU A 356 -20.64 -2.64 -22.15
N LEU A 357 -20.94 -2.91 -20.88
CA LEU A 357 -22.31 -2.94 -20.37
C LEU A 357 -22.99 -1.55 -20.45
N GLN A 358 -22.25 -0.46 -20.19
CA GLN A 358 -22.76 0.92 -20.33
C GLN A 358 -23.17 1.25 -21.76
N GLU A 359 -22.49 0.68 -22.75
CA GLU A 359 -22.81 0.85 -24.18
C GLU A 359 -23.80 -0.21 -24.70
N ASN A 360 -24.43 -0.96 -23.79
CA ASN A 360 -25.37 -2.04 -24.08
C ASN A 360 -24.77 -3.16 -24.94
N ILE A 361 -23.48 -3.38 -24.86
CA ILE A 361 -22.81 -4.56 -25.43
C ILE A 361 -22.93 -5.69 -24.41
N VAL A 362 -23.49 -6.83 -24.83
CA VAL A 362 -23.68 -8.01 -24.01
C VAL A 362 -22.52 -8.98 -24.21
N PRO A 363 -21.56 -9.07 -23.28
CA PRO A 363 -20.53 -10.09 -23.29
C PRO A 363 -21.04 -11.37 -22.60
N ARG A 364 -20.38 -12.48 -22.90
CA ARG A 364 -20.48 -13.73 -22.14
C ARG A 364 -19.15 -13.97 -21.43
N PHE A 365 -19.13 -14.86 -20.45
CA PHE A 365 -17.89 -15.37 -19.86
C PHE A 365 -17.90 -16.90 -19.86
N SER A 366 -16.71 -17.50 -19.95
CA SER A 366 -16.55 -18.94 -19.84
C SER A 366 -16.19 -19.35 -18.41
N GLU A 367 -16.94 -20.28 -17.82
CA GLU A 367 -16.61 -20.87 -16.51
C GLU A 367 -15.46 -21.89 -16.59
N LYS A 368 -15.07 -22.30 -17.80
CA LYS A 368 -14.02 -23.28 -18.05
C LYS A 368 -13.01 -22.74 -19.04
N ALA A 369 -11.78 -23.25 -18.96
CA ALA A 369 -10.77 -23.01 -19.98
C ALA A 369 -11.16 -23.68 -21.31
N PHE A 370 -10.75 -23.07 -22.42
CA PHE A 370 -10.98 -23.61 -23.77
C PHE A 370 -9.87 -23.17 -24.71
N SER A 371 -9.72 -23.86 -25.84
CA SER A 371 -8.89 -23.41 -26.96
C SER A 371 -9.72 -23.35 -28.24
N ILE A 372 -9.41 -22.34 -29.08
CA ILE A 372 -10.09 -22.09 -30.34
C ILE A 372 -9.13 -21.46 -31.33
N GLU A 373 -9.13 -21.96 -32.57
CA GLU A 373 -8.23 -21.51 -33.65
C GLU A 373 -6.76 -21.46 -33.17
N GLY A 374 -6.33 -22.51 -32.43
CA GLY A 374 -4.97 -22.67 -31.93
C GLY A 374 -4.58 -21.73 -30.77
N LYS A 375 -5.52 -20.99 -30.18
CA LYS A 375 -5.29 -20.09 -29.04
C LYS A 375 -6.01 -20.60 -27.80
N SER A 376 -5.33 -20.56 -26.66
CA SER A 376 -5.87 -20.99 -25.36
C SER A 376 -6.38 -19.81 -24.53
N PHE A 377 -7.49 -20.01 -23.85
CA PHE A 377 -8.12 -19.03 -22.96
C PHE A 377 -8.47 -19.67 -21.64
N GLU A 378 -8.16 -18.96 -20.56
CA GLU A 378 -8.48 -19.38 -19.21
C GLU A 378 -9.96 -19.12 -18.87
N ARG A 379 -10.44 -19.75 -17.80
CA ARG A 379 -11.76 -19.46 -17.24
C ARG A 379 -11.88 -17.96 -16.94
N GLY A 380 -13.07 -17.42 -17.13
CA GLY A 380 -13.35 -15.99 -16.98
C GLY A 380 -13.19 -15.21 -18.29
N ALA A 381 -12.56 -15.76 -19.33
CA ALA A 381 -12.41 -15.05 -20.60
C ALA A 381 -13.76 -14.52 -21.09
N LEU A 382 -13.79 -13.25 -21.51
CA LEU A 382 -14.96 -12.58 -22.05
C LEU A 382 -15.11 -12.98 -23.53
N ILE A 383 -16.30 -13.41 -23.90
CA ILE A 383 -16.68 -13.79 -25.26
C ILE A 383 -17.78 -12.84 -25.70
N ILE A 384 -17.54 -12.05 -26.74
CA ILE A 384 -18.45 -11.03 -27.22
C ILE A 384 -18.95 -11.49 -28.60
N LEU A 385 -20.14 -12.13 -28.60
CA LEU A 385 -20.74 -12.69 -29.80
C LEU A 385 -21.40 -11.58 -30.62
N ARG A 386 -21.14 -11.59 -31.92
CA ARG A 386 -21.82 -10.68 -32.83
C ARG A 386 -23.35 -10.88 -32.83
N ASN A 387 -23.78 -12.12 -32.72
CA ASN A 387 -25.20 -12.44 -32.70
C ASN A 387 -25.97 -11.88 -31.49
N ASP A 388 -25.31 -11.75 -30.37
CA ASP A 388 -25.92 -11.12 -29.17
C ASP A 388 -25.97 -9.58 -29.27
N ASN A 389 -25.23 -9.00 -30.22
CA ASN A 389 -24.99 -7.57 -30.38
C ASN A 389 -25.29 -7.11 -31.82
N ARG A 390 -26.55 -7.26 -32.26
CA ARG A 390 -26.97 -7.02 -33.64
C ARG A 390 -27.16 -5.53 -34.02
N ASN A 391 -26.27 -4.66 -33.56
CA ASN A 391 -26.28 -3.25 -33.89
C ASN A 391 -25.27 -2.98 -35.02
N ALA A 392 -25.63 -2.13 -35.99
CA ALA A 392 -24.74 -1.78 -37.09
C ALA A 392 -23.43 -1.10 -36.64
N GLU A 393 -23.44 -0.44 -35.49
CA GLU A 393 -22.27 0.24 -34.91
C GLU A 393 -21.47 -0.66 -33.94
N PHE A 394 -21.90 -1.89 -33.73
CA PHE A 394 -21.31 -2.78 -32.72
C PHE A 394 -19.79 -2.90 -32.82
N ASP A 395 -19.26 -3.24 -34.00
CA ASP A 395 -17.82 -3.41 -34.20
C ASP A 395 -17.06 -2.13 -33.89
N ALA A 396 -17.53 -0.98 -34.39
CA ALA A 396 -16.87 0.29 -34.18
C ALA A 396 -16.84 0.67 -32.69
N LYS A 397 -17.95 0.50 -31.97
CA LYS A 397 -18.03 0.74 -30.53
C LYS A 397 -17.15 -0.21 -29.76
N LEU A 398 -17.22 -1.51 -30.01
CA LEU A 398 -16.38 -2.51 -29.32
C LEU A 398 -14.89 -2.19 -29.49
N ILE A 399 -14.44 -1.92 -30.71
CA ILE A 399 -13.04 -1.62 -31.01
C ILE A 399 -12.61 -0.31 -30.35
N ALA A 400 -13.46 0.72 -30.38
CA ALA A 400 -13.16 2.00 -29.73
C ALA A 400 -12.98 1.81 -28.21
N ILE A 401 -13.86 1.07 -27.55
CA ILE A 401 -13.80 0.77 -26.11
C ILE A 401 -12.54 -0.06 -25.82
N ALA A 402 -12.29 -1.13 -26.57
CA ALA A 402 -11.13 -2.00 -26.35
C ALA A 402 -9.80 -1.22 -26.50
N ASN A 403 -9.70 -0.35 -27.51
CA ASN A 403 -8.52 0.51 -27.69
C ASN A 403 -8.38 1.55 -26.57
N LYS A 404 -9.48 2.18 -26.15
CA LYS A 404 -9.49 3.14 -25.02
C LYS A 404 -8.98 2.51 -23.74
N TYR A 405 -9.43 1.30 -23.43
CA TYR A 405 -9.04 0.57 -22.20
C TYR A 405 -7.82 -0.34 -22.41
N GLN A 406 -7.17 -0.28 -23.59
CA GLN A 406 -5.99 -1.07 -23.90
C GLN A 406 -6.20 -2.58 -23.69
N ARG A 407 -7.35 -3.09 -24.16
CA ARG A 407 -7.68 -4.52 -24.12
C ARG A 407 -7.46 -5.15 -25.49
N SER A 408 -6.67 -6.24 -25.52
CA SER A 408 -6.47 -7.01 -26.74
C SER A 408 -7.70 -7.88 -27.02
N LEU A 409 -8.22 -7.80 -28.23
CA LEU A 409 -9.29 -8.64 -28.72
C LEU A 409 -8.75 -9.69 -29.69
N THR A 410 -9.05 -10.96 -29.43
CA THR A 410 -8.83 -12.04 -30.37
C THR A 410 -10.13 -12.26 -31.15
N THR A 411 -10.06 -12.15 -32.46
CA THR A 411 -11.19 -12.49 -33.35
C THR A 411 -11.19 -13.96 -33.69
N VAL A 412 -12.36 -14.56 -33.77
CA VAL A 412 -12.56 -15.95 -34.20
C VAL A 412 -13.72 -16.05 -35.17
N ALA A 413 -13.62 -16.98 -36.14
CA ALA A 413 -14.62 -17.17 -37.20
C ALA A 413 -15.70 -18.21 -36.83
N THR A 414 -15.51 -18.91 -35.72
CA THR A 414 -16.41 -20.00 -35.30
C THR A 414 -16.67 -19.97 -33.80
N GLY A 415 -17.72 -20.63 -33.34
CA GLY A 415 -17.97 -20.92 -31.92
C GLY A 415 -17.64 -22.35 -31.51
N PHE A 416 -17.10 -23.15 -32.45
CA PHE A 416 -16.67 -24.53 -32.22
C PHE A 416 -15.22 -24.56 -31.74
N SER A 417 -15.00 -24.96 -30.50
CA SER A 417 -13.68 -24.95 -29.83
C SER A 417 -12.83 -26.15 -30.23
N ASP A 418 -11.52 -25.97 -30.33
CA ASP A 418 -10.57 -27.07 -30.55
C ASP A 418 -10.52 -28.02 -29.34
N SER A 419 -10.72 -27.45 -28.15
CA SER A 419 -10.87 -28.21 -26.90
C SER A 419 -11.58 -27.38 -25.83
N GLY A 420 -12.16 -28.04 -24.83
CA GLY A 420 -12.88 -27.39 -23.74
C GLY A 420 -14.36 -27.23 -24.06
N VAL A 421 -14.88 -26.00 -24.03
CA VAL A 421 -16.31 -25.71 -24.19
C VAL A 421 -16.57 -24.85 -25.41
N ASP A 422 -17.62 -25.18 -26.17
CA ASP A 422 -18.12 -24.34 -27.26
C ASP A 422 -18.89 -23.13 -26.73
N PHE A 423 -19.06 -22.09 -27.55
CA PHE A 423 -19.67 -20.82 -27.13
C PHE A 423 -21.20 -20.94 -26.85
N GLY A 424 -21.83 -22.01 -27.27
CA GLY A 424 -23.21 -22.35 -26.92
C GLY A 424 -23.39 -23.23 -25.67
N SER A 425 -22.26 -23.58 -24.99
CA SER A 425 -22.29 -24.40 -23.79
C SER A 425 -23.01 -23.73 -22.62
N TYR A 426 -23.62 -24.52 -21.72
CA TYR A 426 -24.13 -24.03 -20.44
C TYR A 426 -23.07 -23.38 -19.54
N SER A 427 -21.78 -23.65 -19.77
CA SER A 427 -20.66 -23.04 -19.09
C SER A 427 -20.26 -21.70 -19.71
N VAL A 428 -20.90 -21.20 -20.77
CA VAL A 428 -20.69 -19.89 -21.39
C VAL A 428 -21.94 -19.04 -21.18
N LYS A 429 -21.88 -18.17 -20.17
CA LYS A 429 -23.03 -17.44 -19.64
C LYS A 429 -23.01 -15.96 -20.05
N PRO A 430 -24.16 -15.37 -20.41
CA PRO A 430 -24.24 -13.94 -20.68
C PRO A 430 -24.08 -13.12 -19.40
N ILE A 431 -23.48 -11.95 -19.52
CA ILE A 431 -23.39 -10.95 -18.45
C ILE A 431 -24.34 -9.82 -18.81
N ASN A 432 -25.35 -9.61 -17.97
CA ASN A 432 -26.31 -8.52 -18.13
C ASN A 432 -26.00 -7.39 -17.15
N GLN A 433 -26.35 -6.17 -17.55
CA GLN A 433 -26.27 -5.01 -16.68
C GLN A 433 -27.19 -5.21 -15.47
N GLN A 434 -26.61 -5.12 -14.27
CA GLN A 434 -27.37 -5.21 -13.02
C GLN A 434 -28.06 -3.88 -12.74
N LYS A 435 -29.32 -3.97 -12.27
CA LYS A 435 -30.04 -2.83 -11.70
C LYS A 435 -29.96 -2.93 -10.17
N ILE A 436 -29.35 -1.95 -9.55
CA ILE A 436 -29.17 -1.92 -8.10
C ILE A 436 -30.05 -0.80 -7.53
N ALA A 437 -30.92 -1.14 -6.58
CA ALA A 437 -31.66 -0.15 -5.78
C ALA A 437 -31.06 -0.10 -4.38
N VAL A 438 -30.74 1.10 -3.91
CA VAL A 438 -30.29 1.36 -2.53
C VAL A 438 -31.44 1.99 -1.79
N ILE A 439 -31.86 1.37 -0.70
CA ILE A 439 -32.85 1.94 0.20
C ILE A 439 -32.06 2.69 1.29
N SER A 440 -32.26 4.00 1.36
CA SER A 440 -31.75 4.84 2.47
C SER A 440 -32.88 5.10 3.44
N GLY A 441 -32.66 4.82 4.74
CA GLY A 441 -33.57 5.13 5.83
C GLY A 441 -33.23 6.46 6.49
#